data_62b48165c45cbf850fc95f946ebd6a47
#
_entry.id   62b48165c45cbf850fc95f946ebd6a47
#
_cell.length_a   1.000
_cell.length_b   1.000
_cell.length_c   1.000
_cell.angle_alpha   90.00
_cell.angle_beta   90.00
_cell.angle_gamma   90.00
#
_symmetry.space_group_name_H-M   'P 1'
#
loop_
_entity.id
_entity.type
_entity.pdbx_description
1 polymer ?
#
loop_
_entity_poly.entity_id
_entity_poly.type
_entity_poly.pdbx_seq_one_letter_code
_entity_poly.pdbx_strand_id
1 'polypeptide(L)'
;LQSRALVDVFMDMRIPFVVKDSIVTIYDHWAAQDILAYLRIGVNPNSNKDWIRIINKPFRYISKDNLNLIKDEPDFINSLINKCDLHPKQVKTINDLDIDISYVKGLNPKNAISYIRTTLDYDRYILDYCTNRKIKTNGLIEILNELESSATNFKTIQEYLEHIERVKSEIVDNKNNKETDGVIFTTMHSAKGLEFKNVYIIGANEGTIPHEKSYEIDDEEKKNDQIEEERRLMYVAITRAEENICISSPINKYGKRVSKSRFVEDIKAPTKKEMDSITIGDRIYHKKFKEGIIVEKNGDSIKIRFKDRDRALNSKVCLTKRIIWKI
;
A
#
# COMPACT_ATOMS: atom_id res chain seq x y z
N LEU A 1 1.16 -4.95 2.66
CA LEU A 1 0.96 -4.37 1.31
C LEU A 1 2.24 -3.74 0.74
N GLN A 2 2.97 -2.91 1.50
CA GLN A 2 4.11 -2.14 0.98
C GLN A 2 5.34 -2.96 0.61
N SER A 3 5.56 -4.09 1.26
CA SER A 3 6.72 -4.97 1.02
C SER A 3 6.62 -5.79 -0.27
N ARG A 4 5.43 -5.94 -0.85
CA ARG A 4 5.20 -6.81 -2.02
C ARG A 4 6.15 -6.50 -3.19
N ALA A 5 6.18 -5.25 -3.62
CA ALA A 5 7.04 -4.85 -4.75
C ALA A 5 8.54 -5.12 -4.50
N LEU A 6 8.97 -5.04 -3.24
CA LEU A 6 10.33 -5.39 -2.87
C LEU A 6 10.54 -6.90 -2.84
N VAL A 7 9.57 -7.66 -2.36
CA VAL A 7 9.62 -9.13 -2.40
C VAL A 7 9.75 -9.61 -3.83
N ASP A 8 8.93 -9.11 -4.77
CA ASP A 8 9.01 -9.43 -6.19
C ASP A 8 10.43 -9.15 -6.75
N VAL A 9 10.98 -7.95 -6.47
CA VAL A 9 12.33 -7.58 -6.93
C VAL A 9 13.41 -8.47 -6.30
N PHE A 10 13.29 -8.81 -5.00
CA PHE A 10 14.26 -9.66 -4.32
C PHE A 10 14.26 -11.08 -4.88
N MET A 11 13.07 -11.61 -5.23
CA MET A 11 12.93 -12.90 -5.92
C MET A 11 13.60 -12.85 -7.31
N ASP A 12 13.28 -11.84 -8.12
CA ASP A 12 13.85 -11.67 -9.46
C ASP A 12 15.37 -11.51 -9.43
N MET A 13 15.89 -10.77 -8.45
CA MET A 13 17.33 -10.55 -8.27
C MET A 13 18.03 -11.66 -7.47
N ARG A 14 17.30 -12.67 -7.00
CA ARG A 14 17.79 -13.75 -6.13
C ARG A 14 18.49 -13.24 -4.87
N ILE A 15 17.96 -12.16 -4.28
CA ILE A 15 18.46 -11.62 -3.01
C ILE A 15 17.80 -12.42 -1.88
N PRO A 16 18.58 -13.05 -0.99
CA PRO A 16 18.01 -13.78 0.13
C PRO A 16 17.23 -12.86 1.07
N PHE A 17 16.06 -13.29 1.50
CA PHE A 17 15.23 -12.55 2.45
C PHE A 17 14.50 -13.49 3.41
N VAL A 18 14.14 -12.96 4.57
CA VAL A 18 13.34 -13.64 5.58
C VAL A 18 12.13 -12.79 5.93
N VAL A 19 10.97 -13.41 6.00
CA VAL A 19 9.72 -12.76 6.41
C VAL A 19 9.41 -13.17 7.85
N LYS A 20 9.58 -12.27 8.82
CA LYS A 20 9.34 -12.56 10.24
C LYS A 20 7.88 -12.61 10.64
N ASP A 21 7.04 -11.79 9.97
CA ASP A 21 5.61 -11.74 10.25
C ASP A 21 4.84 -12.62 9.25
N SER A 22 3.63 -13.03 9.63
CA SER A 22 2.68 -13.55 8.65
C SER A 22 2.31 -12.40 7.72
N ILE A 23 3.14 -12.13 6.71
CA ILE A 23 2.74 -11.25 5.62
C ILE A 23 1.61 -12.00 4.93
N VAL A 24 0.37 -11.65 5.31
CA VAL A 24 -0.80 -12.02 4.52
C VAL A 24 -0.60 -11.34 3.17
N THR A 25 -0.28 -12.13 2.16
CA THR A 25 -0.13 -11.58 0.82
C THR A 25 -1.46 -10.98 0.39
N ILE A 26 -1.43 -9.93 -0.41
CA ILE A 26 -2.69 -9.41 -0.99
C ILE A 26 -3.45 -10.52 -1.71
N TYR A 27 -2.72 -11.50 -2.25
CA TYR A 27 -3.27 -12.63 -3.00
C TYR A 27 -4.14 -13.57 -2.16
N ASP A 28 -3.99 -13.58 -0.83
CA ASP A 28 -4.80 -14.40 0.08
C ASP A 28 -6.04 -13.67 0.58
N HIS A 29 -6.11 -12.36 0.36
CA HIS A 29 -7.27 -11.57 0.75
C HIS A 29 -8.49 -11.95 -0.09
N TRP A 30 -9.67 -12.09 0.54
CA TRP A 30 -10.88 -12.59 -0.10
C TRP A 30 -11.28 -11.80 -1.37
N ALA A 31 -11.14 -10.45 -1.36
CA ALA A 31 -11.47 -9.60 -2.52
C ALA A 31 -10.50 -9.85 -3.70
N ALA A 32 -9.21 -10.02 -3.41
CA ALA A 32 -8.23 -10.40 -4.43
C ALA A 32 -8.50 -11.80 -4.96
N GLN A 33 -8.82 -12.75 -4.08
CA GLN A 33 -9.18 -14.12 -4.49
C GLN A 33 -10.41 -14.19 -5.38
N ASP A 34 -11.36 -13.26 -5.24
CA ASP A 34 -12.51 -13.16 -6.14
C ASP A 34 -12.06 -12.75 -7.56
N ILE A 35 -11.23 -11.71 -7.67
CA ILE A 35 -10.64 -11.29 -8.97
C ILE A 35 -9.79 -12.40 -9.56
N LEU A 36 -8.95 -13.07 -8.77
CA LEU A 36 -8.13 -14.19 -9.23
C LEU A 36 -8.98 -15.38 -9.70
N ALA A 37 -10.16 -15.60 -9.10
CA ALA A 37 -11.10 -16.62 -9.58
C ALA A 37 -11.64 -16.28 -10.97
N TYR A 38 -11.98 -15.02 -11.26
CA TYR A 38 -12.33 -14.58 -12.61
C TYR A 38 -11.20 -14.85 -13.61
N LEU A 39 -9.95 -14.53 -13.24
CA LEU A 39 -8.80 -14.78 -14.11
C LEU A 39 -8.58 -16.28 -14.35
N ARG A 40 -8.71 -17.12 -13.29
CA ARG A 40 -8.55 -18.58 -13.41
C ARG A 40 -9.60 -19.21 -14.31
N ILE A 41 -10.85 -18.76 -14.24
CA ILE A 41 -11.92 -19.23 -15.16
C ILE A 41 -11.57 -18.86 -16.61
N GLY A 42 -11.03 -17.67 -16.86
CA GLY A 42 -10.57 -17.27 -18.18
C GLY A 42 -9.52 -18.22 -18.76
N VAL A 43 -8.66 -18.81 -17.92
CA VAL A 43 -7.65 -19.81 -18.32
C VAL A 43 -8.23 -21.22 -18.35
N ASN A 44 -9.01 -21.60 -17.33
CA ASN A 44 -9.63 -22.91 -17.18
C ASN A 44 -11.13 -22.78 -16.86
N PRO A 45 -12.02 -22.75 -17.87
CA PRO A 45 -13.46 -22.61 -17.69
C PRO A 45 -14.11 -23.74 -16.87
N ASN A 46 -13.45 -24.89 -16.73
CA ASN A 46 -13.98 -26.07 -16.04
C ASN A 46 -13.79 -26.01 -14.50
N SER A 47 -13.32 -24.88 -13.96
CA SER A 47 -13.13 -24.72 -12.51
C SER A 47 -14.45 -24.36 -11.82
N ASN A 48 -15.26 -25.36 -11.46
CA ASN A 48 -16.53 -25.12 -10.75
C ASN A 48 -16.35 -24.39 -9.43
N LYS A 49 -15.23 -24.64 -8.73
CA LYS A 49 -14.87 -23.94 -7.51
C LYS A 49 -14.79 -22.42 -7.73
N ASP A 50 -14.17 -21.99 -8.81
CA ASP A 50 -14.01 -20.58 -9.13
C ASP A 50 -15.33 -19.96 -9.62
N TRP A 51 -16.12 -20.68 -10.42
CA TRP A 51 -17.46 -20.27 -10.81
C TRP A 51 -18.37 -20.06 -9.61
N ILE A 52 -18.46 -21.00 -8.68
CA ILE A 52 -19.25 -20.89 -7.45
C ILE A 52 -18.81 -19.67 -6.64
N ARG A 53 -17.51 -19.37 -6.65
CA ARG A 53 -16.96 -18.22 -5.93
C ARG A 53 -17.46 -16.90 -6.49
N ILE A 54 -17.54 -16.74 -7.82
CA ILE A 54 -17.80 -15.45 -8.47
C ILE A 54 -19.22 -15.25 -8.97
N ILE A 55 -20.01 -16.32 -9.12
CA ILE A 55 -21.32 -16.25 -9.80
C ILE A 55 -22.26 -15.19 -9.22
N ASN A 56 -22.17 -14.92 -7.91
CA ASN A 56 -22.93 -13.88 -7.22
C ASN A 56 -22.07 -12.67 -6.78
N LYS A 57 -20.96 -12.39 -7.48
CA LYS A 57 -20.09 -11.26 -7.15
C LYS A 57 -19.65 -10.50 -8.41
N PRO A 58 -20.40 -9.52 -8.89
CA PRO A 58 -21.64 -8.91 -8.33
C PRO A 58 -22.85 -9.84 -8.27
N PHE A 59 -23.86 -9.41 -7.52
CA PHE A 59 -25.07 -10.21 -7.28
C PHE A 59 -25.81 -10.56 -8.58
N ARG A 60 -26.03 -11.88 -8.81
CA ARG A 60 -26.86 -12.43 -9.89
C ARG A 60 -28.00 -13.28 -9.36
N TYR A 61 -28.15 -13.31 -8.02
CA TYR A 61 -29.26 -13.97 -7.31
C TYR A 61 -29.42 -15.47 -7.61
N ILE A 62 -28.30 -16.16 -7.85
CA ILE A 62 -28.31 -17.62 -7.99
C ILE A 62 -28.37 -18.25 -6.60
N SER A 63 -29.36 -19.12 -6.38
CA SER A 63 -29.59 -19.76 -5.08
C SER A 63 -28.50 -20.78 -4.74
N LYS A 64 -28.31 -21.04 -3.44
CA LYS A 64 -27.39 -22.08 -2.98
C LYS A 64 -27.82 -23.47 -3.45
N ASP A 65 -29.13 -23.71 -3.55
CA ASP A 65 -29.68 -24.99 -3.99
C ASP A 65 -29.34 -25.25 -5.45
N ASN A 66 -29.46 -24.21 -6.32
CA ASN A 66 -29.04 -24.31 -7.71
C ASN A 66 -27.53 -24.61 -7.83
N LEU A 67 -26.71 -23.93 -7.02
CA LEU A 67 -25.26 -24.17 -7.01
C LEU A 67 -24.88 -25.56 -6.52
N ASN A 68 -25.58 -26.07 -5.51
CA ASN A 68 -25.39 -27.43 -4.99
C ASN A 68 -25.74 -28.50 -6.04
N LEU A 69 -26.78 -28.24 -6.84
CA LEU A 69 -27.23 -29.15 -7.89
C LEU A 69 -26.18 -29.36 -9.00
N ILE A 70 -25.40 -28.30 -9.30
CA ILE A 70 -24.48 -28.30 -10.45
C ILE A 70 -23.00 -28.30 -10.08
N LYS A 71 -22.65 -28.32 -8.79
CA LYS A 71 -21.26 -28.16 -8.32
C LYS A 71 -20.26 -29.16 -8.90
N ASP A 72 -20.73 -30.37 -9.26
CA ASP A 72 -19.90 -31.46 -9.78
C ASP A 72 -20.10 -31.69 -11.30
N GLU A 73 -20.82 -30.81 -11.99
CA GLU A 73 -21.09 -30.90 -13.41
C GLU A 73 -19.89 -30.40 -14.24
N PRO A 74 -19.58 -31.03 -15.36
CA PRO A 74 -18.40 -30.73 -16.17
C PRO A 74 -18.48 -29.35 -16.86
N ASP A 75 -19.68 -28.88 -17.17
CA ASP A 75 -19.94 -27.58 -17.81
C ASP A 75 -20.86 -26.77 -16.90
N PHE A 76 -20.25 -25.90 -16.15
CA PHE A 76 -20.94 -25.11 -15.10
C PHE A 76 -22.07 -24.24 -15.66
N ILE A 77 -21.77 -23.45 -16.70
CA ILE A 77 -22.72 -22.47 -17.25
C ILE A 77 -23.90 -23.17 -17.93
N ASN A 78 -23.62 -24.15 -18.83
CA ASN A 78 -24.68 -24.90 -19.50
C ASN A 78 -25.53 -25.69 -18.51
N SER A 79 -24.91 -26.29 -17.49
CA SER A 79 -25.64 -27.03 -16.46
C SER A 79 -26.51 -26.09 -15.61
N LEU A 80 -26.01 -24.89 -15.26
CA LEU A 80 -26.78 -23.89 -14.51
C LEU A 80 -28.03 -23.46 -15.30
N ILE A 81 -27.88 -23.19 -16.60
CA ILE A 81 -29.00 -22.74 -17.44
C ILE A 81 -30.02 -23.84 -17.71
N ASN A 82 -29.56 -25.08 -17.93
CA ASN A 82 -30.43 -26.17 -18.40
C ASN A 82 -31.05 -27.03 -17.27
N LYS A 83 -30.40 -27.09 -16.10
CA LYS A 83 -30.83 -27.97 -15.00
C LYS A 83 -31.50 -27.20 -13.83
N CYS A 84 -31.34 -25.89 -13.79
CA CYS A 84 -31.90 -25.05 -12.73
C CYS A 84 -33.10 -24.25 -13.23
N ASP A 85 -34.09 -24.06 -12.36
CA ASP A 85 -35.22 -23.17 -12.66
C ASP A 85 -34.77 -21.72 -12.43
N LEU A 86 -34.39 -21.04 -13.51
CA LEU A 86 -33.86 -19.68 -13.50
C LEU A 86 -34.84 -18.71 -14.18
N HIS A 87 -34.99 -17.54 -13.58
CA HIS A 87 -35.73 -16.46 -14.24
C HIS A 87 -35.01 -16.00 -15.52
N PRO A 88 -35.72 -15.62 -16.61
CA PRO A 88 -35.09 -15.20 -17.89
C PRO A 88 -34.02 -14.10 -17.75
N LYS A 89 -34.17 -13.17 -16.79
CA LYS A 89 -33.16 -12.15 -16.50
C LYS A 89 -31.87 -12.76 -15.94
N GLN A 90 -31.97 -13.81 -15.12
CA GLN A 90 -30.77 -14.50 -14.59
C GLN A 90 -30.05 -15.23 -15.72
N VAL A 91 -30.79 -15.95 -16.58
CA VAL A 91 -30.21 -16.62 -17.76
C VAL A 91 -29.46 -15.62 -18.64
N LYS A 92 -30.07 -14.44 -18.91
CA LYS A 92 -29.40 -13.38 -19.69
C LYS A 92 -28.09 -12.96 -19.00
N THR A 93 -28.15 -12.64 -17.70
CA THR A 93 -26.98 -12.14 -16.96
C THR A 93 -25.85 -13.21 -16.88
N ILE A 94 -26.21 -14.49 -16.85
CA ILE A 94 -25.25 -15.60 -16.87
C ILE A 94 -24.59 -15.72 -18.25
N ASN A 95 -25.36 -15.60 -19.33
CA ASN A 95 -24.83 -15.61 -20.69
C ASN A 95 -23.93 -14.39 -20.94
N ASP A 96 -24.33 -13.21 -20.48
CA ASP A 96 -23.51 -11.99 -20.55
C ASP A 96 -22.17 -12.21 -19.81
N LEU A 97 -22.20 -12.84 -18.62
CA LEU A 97 -20.98 -13.16 -17.86
C LEU A 97 -20.07 -14.14 -18.62
N ASP A 98 -20.59 -15.15 -19.28
CA ASP A 98 -19.80 -16.11 -20.06
C ASP A 98 -19.08 -15.43 -21.23
N ILE A 99 -19.80 -14.52 -21.92
CA ILE A 99 -19.21 -13.66 -22.96
C ILE A 99 -18.08 -12.79 -22.38
N ASP A 100 -18.32 -12.14 -21.24
CA ASP A 100 -17.33 -11.30 -20.56
C ASP A 100 -16.09 -12.07 -20.15
N ILE A 101 -16.25 -13.29 -19.63
CA ILE A 101 -15.11 -14.19 -19.29
C ILE A 101 -14.30 -14.54 -20.53
N SER A 102 -14.99 -14.83 -21.65
CA SER A 102 -14.34 -15.10 -22.92
C SER A 102 -13.54 -13.90 -23.43
N TYR A 103 -14.03 -12.68 -23.19
CA TYR A 103 -13.31 -11.44 -23.51
C TYR A 103 -12.11 -11.23 -22.58
N VAL A 104 -12.28 -11.41 -21.25
CA VAL A 104 -11.21 -11.31 -20.25
C VAL A 104 -10.03 -12.20 -20.59
N LYS A 105 -10.27 -13.42 -21.07
CA LYS A 105 -9.23 -14.38 -21.49
C LYS A 105 -8.25 -13.80 -22.52
N GLY A 106 -8.72 -12.91 -23.41
CA GLY A 106 -7.90 -12.27 -24.45
C GLY A 106 -7.08 -11.05 -23.99
N LEU A 107 -7.30 -10.59 -22.76
CA LEU A 107 -6.63 -9.39 -22.23
C LEU A 107 -5.31 -9.75 -21.52
N ASN A 108 -4.38 -8.77 -21.44
CA ASN A 108 -3.31 -8.87 -20.47
C ASN A 108 -3.88 -8.77 -19.03
N PRO A 109 -3.19 -9.32 -18.01
CA PRO A 109 -3.76 -9.46 -16.68
C PRO A 109 -4.16 -8.12 -16.02
N LYS A 110 -3.41 -7.04 -16.24
CA LYS A 110 -3.79 -5.71 -15.75
C LYS A 110 -5.12 -5.24 -16.33
N ASN A 111 -5.27 -5.31 -17.65
CA ASN A 111 -6.49 -4.90 -18.33
C ASN A 111 -7.67 -5.82 -17.98
N ALA A 112 -7.42 -7.12 -17.80
CA ALA A 112 -8.40 -8.09 -17.33
C ALA A 112 -8.92 -7.72 -15.93
N ILE A 113 -8.02 -7.40 -14.98
CA ILE A 113 -8.40 -6.95 -13.63
C ILE A 113 -9.19 -5.64 -13.71
N SER A 114 -8.72 -4.68 -14.48
CA SER A 114 -9.43 -3.39 -14.67
C SER A 114 -10.82 -3.59 -15.24
N TYR A 115 -10.99 -4.46 -16.24
CA TYR A 115 -12.28 -4.82 -16.84
C TYR A 115 -13.23 -5.42 -15.80
N ILE A 116 -12.78 -6.40 -15.02
CA ILE A 116 -13.57 -7.03 -13.95
C ILE A 116 -14.03 -5.98 -12.92
N ARG A 117 -13.13 -5.09 -12.53
CA ARG A 117 -13.41 -4.04 -11.54
C ARG A 117 -14.44 -3.03 -12.02
N THR A 118 -14.28 -2.54 -13.24
CA THR A 118 -15.05 -1.39 -13.77
C THR A 118 -16.24 -1.83 -14.63
N THR A 119 -16.05 -2.74 -15.59
CA THR A 119 -17.08 -3.14 -16.54
C THR A 119 -18.00 -4.21 -15.97
N LEU A 120 -17.46 -5.18 -15.22
CA LEU A 120 -18.27 -6.15 -14.49
C LEU A 120 -18.78 -5.63 -13.14
N ASP A 121 -18.59 -4.34 -12.85
CA ASP A 121 -19.09 -3.66 -11.64
C ASP A 121 -18.59 -4.27 -10.31
N TYR A 122 -17.41 -4.91 -10.28
CA TYR A 122 -16.90 -5.49 -9.05
C TYR A 122 -16.56 -4.42 -7.99
N ASP A 123 -16.01 -3.26 -8.39
CA ASP A 123 -15.75 -2.16 -7.45
C ASP A 123 -17.05 -1.64 -6.82
N ARG A 124 -18.17 -1.61 -7.58
CA ARG A 124 -19.48 -1.26 -7.04
C ARG A 124 -19.97 -2.32 -6.04
N TYR A 125 -19.79 -3.61 -6.36
CA TYR A 125 -20.09 -4.69 -5.42
C TYR A 125 -19.35 -4.51 -4.09
N ILE A 126 -18.07 -4.12 -4.12
CA ILE A 126 -17.27 -3.82 -2.92
C ILE A 126 -17.85 -2.62 -2.14
N LEU A 127 -18.27 -1.56 -2.83
CA LEU A 127 -18.91 -0.40 -2.21
C LEU A 127 -20.20 -0.79 -1.49
N ASP A 128 -21.08 -1.54 -2.15
CA ASP A 128 -22.34 -2.03 -1.59
C ASP A 128 -22.09 -2.98 -0.40
N TYR A 129 -21.10 -3.87 -0.52
CA TYR A 129 -20.67 -4.75 0.58
C TYR A 129 -20.22 -3.97 1.81
N CYS A 130 -19.39 -2.94 1.61
CA CYS A 130 -18.90 -2.09 2.70
C CYS A 130 -20.03 -1.28 3.36
N THR A 131 -20.90 -0.70 2.55
CA THR A 131 -22.06 0.08 3.02
C THR A 131 -23.00 -0.78 3.88
N ASN A 132 -23.34 -1.97 3.39
CA ASN A 132 -24.23 -2.89 4.11
C ASN A 132 -23.63 -3.37 5.45
N ARG A 133 -22.31 -3.47 5.54
CA ARG A 133 -21.60 -3.90 6.75
C ARG A 133 -21.06 -2.76 7.61
N LYS A 134 -21.27 -1.51 7.20
CA LYS A 134 -20.77 -0.31 7.89
C LYS A 134 -19.24 -0.34 8.09
N ILE A 135 -18.51 -0.83 7.09
CA ILE A 135 -17.04 -0.88 7.10
C ILE A 135 -16.48 0.08 6.06
N LYS A 136 -15.25 0.58 6.29
CA LYS A 136 -14.58 1.51 5.37
C LYS A 136 -14.14 0.80 4.10
N THR A 137 -14.37 1.44 2.98
CA THR A 137 -14.09 0.92 1.64
C THR A 137 -12.61 1.02 1.27
N ASN A 138 -11.89 2.03 1.80
CA ASN A 138 -10.53 2.38 1.37
C ASN A 138 -9.58 1.18 1.39
N GLY A 139 -9.58 0.38 2.45
CA GLY A 139 -8.68 -0.78 2.58
C GLY A 139 -8.92 -1.86 1.51
N LEU A 140 -10.17 -2.12 1.14
CA LEU A 140 -10.50 -3.11 0.09
C LEU A 140 -10.12 -2.60 -1.30
N ILE A 141 -10.40 -1.34 -1.58
CA ILE A 141 -10.00 -0.71 -2.85
C ILE A 141 -8.47 -0.64 -2.96
N GLU A 142 -7.75 -0.39 -1.87
CA GLU A 142 -6.29 -0.41 -1.87
C GLU A 142 -5.73 -1.80 -2.23
N ILE A 143 -6.32 -2.88 -1.72
CA ILE A 143 -5.95 -4.25 -2.08
C ILE A 143 -6.18 -4.50 -3.57
N LEU A 144 -7.30 -4.07 -4.13
CA LEU A 144 -7.60 -4.21 -5.55
C LEU A 144 -6.65 -3.38 -6.43
N ASN A 145 -6.30 -2.17 -6.00
CA ASN A 145 -5.32 -1.33 -6.70
C ASN A 145 -3.93 -1.97 -6.70
N GLU A 146 -3.53 -2.56 -5.57
CA GLU A 146 -2.25 -3.27 -5.45
C GLU A 146 -2.24 -4.51 -6.34
N LEU A 147 -3.35 -5.28 -6.40
CA LEU A 147 -3.50 -6.43 -7.26
C LEU A 147 -3.37 -6.04 -8.74
N GLU A 148 -4.04 -4.98 -9.16
CA GLU A 148 -3.97 -4.47 -10.53
C GLU A 148 -2.57 -3.95 -10.88
N SER A 149 -1.93 -3.25 -9.95
CA SER A 149 -0.55 -2.78 -10.11
C SER A 149 0.44 -3.94 -10.24
N SER A 150 0.26 -5.02 -9.47
CA SER A 150 1.13 -6.21 -9.53
C SER A 150 1.08 -6.93 -10.88
N ALA A 151 -0.02 -6.81 -11.59
CA ALA A 151 -0.25 -7.45 -12.88
C ALA A 151 0.38 -6.69 -14.07
N THR A 152 0.97 -5.50 -13.85
CA THR A 152 1.37 -4.57 -14.93
C THR A 152 2.44 -5.15 -15.87
N ASN A 153 3.37 -5.93 -15.36
CA ASN A 153 4.53 -6.41 -16.12
C ASN A 153 4.31 -7.76 -16.83
N PHE A 154 3.15 -8.36 -16.67
CA PHE A 154 2.84 -9.67 -17.26
C PHE A 154 2.07 -9.53 -18.57
N LYS A 155 2.40 -10.38 -19.54
CA LYS A 155 1.77 -10.39 -20.86
C LYS A 155 0.50 -11.23 -20.89
N THR A 156 0.48 -12.35 -20.16
CA THR A 156 -0.64 -13.30 -20.14
C THR A 156 -1.14 -13.54 -18.71
N ILE A 157 -2.43 -13.86 -18.60
CA ILE A 157 -3.06 -14.21 -17.32
C ILE A 157 -2.36 -15.45 -16.72
N GLN A 158 -1.97 -16.40 -17.54
CA GLN A 158 -1.29 -17.62 -17.11
C GLN A 158 0.05 -17.29 -16.41
N GLU A 159 0.91 -16.48 -17.05
CA GLU A 159 2.18 -16.05 -16.46
C GLU A 159 1.98 -15.36 -15.10
N TYR A 160 0.93 -14.51 -15.00
CA TYR A 160 0.64 -13.80 -13.75
C TYR A 160 0.17 -14.75 -12.64
N LEU A 161 -0.70 -15.71 -12.95
CA LEU A 161 -1.14 -16.71 -11.97
C LEU A 161 0.01 -17.62 -11.51
N GLU A 162 0.89 -18.04 -12.41
CA GLU A 162 2.09 -18.82 -12.08
C GLU A 162 3.06 -18.01 -11.19
N HIS A 163 3.22 -16.73 -11.48
CA HIS A 163 4.01 -15.84 -10.62
C HIS A 163 3.44 -15.77 -9.20
N ILE A 164 2.12 -15.63 -9.06
CA ILE A 164 1.47 -15.59 -7.74
C ILE A 164 1.73 -16.88 -6.95
N GLU A 165 1.64 -18.04 -7.59
CA GLU A 165 1.90 -19.31 -6.92
C GLU A 165 3.37 -19.44 -6.50
N ARG A 166 4.31 -18.97 -7.34
CA ARG A 166 5.74 -18.91 -6.96
C ARG A 166 5.97 -18.01 -5.75
N VAL A 167 5.40 -16.79 -5.74
CA VAL A 167 5.50 -15.87 -4.60
C VAL A 167 4.99 -16.51 -3.32
N LYS A 168 3.85 -17.20 -3.39
CA LYS A 168 3.27 -17.89 -2.22
C LYS A 168 4.17 -19.00 -1.71
N SER A 169 4.69 -19.85 -2.61
CA SER A 169 5.59 -20.97 -2.22
C SER A 169 6.88 -20.43 -1.58
N GLU A 170 7.51 -19.42 -2.17
CA GLU A 170 8.75 -18.85 -1.61
C GLU A 170 8.54 -18.19 -0.25
N ILE A 171 7.41 -17.51 -0.02
CA ILE A 171 7.11 -16.94 1.30
C ILE A 171 6.95 -18.05 2.34
N VAL A 172 6.32 -19.17 1.98
CA VAL A 172 6.18 -20.33 2.86
C VAL A 172 7.53 -20.97 3.15
N ASP A 173 8.37 -21.16 2.14
CA ASP A 173 9.69 -21.77 2.26
C ASP A 173 10.64 -20.90 3.10
N ASN A 174 10.64 -19.58 2.86
CA ASN A 174 11.43 -18.63 3.63
C ASN A 174 10.97 -18.50 5.08
N LYS A 175 9.69 -18.73 5.39
CA LYS A 175 9.18 -18.76 6.77
C LYS A 175 9.67 -20.00 7.53
N ASN A 176 9.81 -21.11 6.84
CA ASN A 176 10.25 -22.38 7.44
C ASN A 176 11.78 -22.46 7.59
N ASN A 177 12.52 -21.66 6.83
CA ASN A 177 13.97 -21.68 6.79
C ASN A 177 14.54 -20.67 7.81
N LYS A 178 14.72 -21.08 9.07
CA LYS A 178 15.18 -20.24 10.19
C LYS A 178 16.64 -19.80 10.09
N GLU A 179 17.43 -20.37 9.19
CA GLU A 179 18.88 -20.19 9.06
C GLU A 179 19.30 -19.32 7.86
N THR A 180 18.35 -18.70 7.15
CA THR A 180 18.71 -17.89 5.99
C THR A 180 19.31 -16.55 6.43
N ASP A 181 20.59 -16.37 6.14
CA ASP A 181 21.26 -15.08 6.22
C ASP A 181 20.71 -14.21 5.06
N GLY A 182 19.86 -13.25 5.35
CA GLY A 182 19.17 -12.46 4.35
C GLY A 182 18.52 -11.20 4.90
N VAL A 183 17.95 -10.39 4.01
CA VAL A 183 17.24 -9.16 4.40
C VAL A 183 15.93 -9.52 5.11
N ILE A 184 15.73 -8.96 6.30
CA ILE A 184 14.56 -9.25 7.12
C ILE A 184 13.44 -8.27 6.81
N PHE A 185 12.31 -8.80 6.35
CA PHE A 185 11.05 -8.06 6.25
C PHE A 185 10.25 -8.25 7.54
N THR A 186 9.92 -7.14 8.19
CA THR A 186 9.14 -7.15 9.42
C THR A 186 8.26 -5.90 9.52
N THR A 187 7.21 -5.94 10.33
CA THR A 187 6.45 -4.75 10.67
C THR A 187 7.16 -3.94 11.76
N MET A 188 6.87 -2.65 11.86
CA MET A 188 7.43 -1.82 12.94
C MET A 188 7.07 -2.36 14.33
N HIS A 189 5.87 -2.94 14.48
CA HIS A 189 5.43 -3.57 15.74
C HIS A 189 6.28 -4.78 16.10
N SER A 190 6.52 -5.67 15.15
CA SER A 190 7.29 -6.90 15.37
C SER A 190 8.81 -6.66 15.46
N ALA A 191 9.27 -5.50 15.03
CA ALA A 191 10.66 -5.08 15.18
C ALA A 191 11.01 -4.65 16.61
N LYS A 192 10.02 -4.50 17.51
CA LYS A 192 10.26 -4.13 18.90
C LYS A 192 11.15 -5.16 19.60
N GLY A 193 12.24 -4.70 20.21
CA GLY A 193 13.21 -5.56 20.90
C GLY A 193 14.27 -6.22 20.01
N LEU A 194 14.24 -5.97 18.70
CA LEU A 194 15.26 -6.38 17.75
C LEU A 194 16.21 -5.20 17.46
N GLU A 195 17.41 -5.49 16.97
CA GLU A 195 18.39 -4.49 16.55
C GLU A 195 19.05 -4.97 15.25
N PHE A 196 19.38 -4.02 14.36
CA PHE A 196 19.90 -4.28 13.04
C PHE A 196 20.93 -3.22 12.67
N LYS A 197 22.04 -3.62 12.05
CA LYS A 197 23.04 -2.66 11.54
C LYS A 197 22.41 -1.61 10.61
N ASN A 198 21.58 -2.07 9.68
CA ASN A 198 20.94 -1.20 8.68
C ASN A 198 19.43 -1.39 8.72
N VAL A 199 18.68 -0.30 8.82
CA VAL A 199 17.22 -0.29 8.81
C VAL A 199 16.69 0.54 7.65
N TYR A 200 15.72 -0.01 6.91
CA TYR A 200 15.02 0.66 5.82
C TYR A 200 13.54 0.77 6.16
N ILE A 201 13.08 1.99 6.48
CA ILE A 201 11.66 2.26 6.69
C ILE A 201 11.05 2.67 5.34
N ILE A 202 10.13 1.86 4.83
CA ILE A 202 9.50 2.07 3.52
C ILE A 202 8.12 2.68 3.65
N GLY A 203 7.74 3.51 2.68
CA GLY A 203 6.39 4.06 2.58
C GLY A 203 6.02 5.00 3.72
N ALA A 204 6.95 5.85 4.18
CA ALA A 204 6.70 6.86 5.21
C ALA A 204 5.88 8.03 4.66
N ASN A 205 4.60 7.78 4.40
CA ASN A 205 3.62 8.73 3.86
C ASN A 205 2.44 8.92 4.82
N GLU A 206 1.80 10.08 4.75
CA GLU A 206 0.49 10.30 5.39
C GLU A 206 -0.51 9.23 4.93
N GLY A 207 -1.32 8.72 5.86
CA GLY A 207 -2.23 7.62 5.64
C GLY A 207 -1.61 6.23 5.84
N THR A 208 -0.27 6.17 5.87
CA THR A 208 0.48 4.94 6.13
C THR A 208 1.22 5.00 7.46
N ILE A 209 1.98 6.06 7.69
CA ILE A 209 2.71 6.39 8.93
C ILE A 209 2.60 7.92 9.13
N PRO A 210 1.70 8.43 9.99
CA PRO A 210 0.67 7.71 10.76
C PRO A 210 -0.40 7.07 9.86
N HIS A 211 -0.99 5.98 10.37
CA HIS A 211 -2.07 5.30 9.66
C HIS A 211 -3.33 6.18 9.59
N GLU A 212 -4.08 6.15 8.48
CA GLU A 212 -5.28 6.98 8.29
C GLU A 212 -6.29 6.86 9.43
N LYS A 213 -6.45 5.67 10.02
CA LYS A 213 -7.35 5.45 11.15
C LYS A 213 -7.02 6.31 12.38
N SER A 214 -5.77 6.73 12.53
CA SER A 214 -5.34 7.51 13.70
C SER A 214 -5.86 8.95 13.69
N TYR A 215 -6.24 9.49 12.53
CA TYR A 215 -6.82 10.83 12.44
C TYR A 215 -8.25 10.89 11.91
N GLU A 216 -8.88 9.75 11.68
CA GLU A 216 -10.31 9.62 11.36
C GLU A 216 -11.19 9.49 12.62
N ILE A 217 -10.70 9.90 13.78
CA ILE A 217 -11.38 9.88 15.07
C ILE A 217 -12.03 11.24 15.29
N ASP A 218 -13.33 11.27 15.58
CA ASP A 218 -14.09 12.52 15.79
C ASP A 218 -13.69 13.26 17.08
N ASP A 219 -13.21 12.54 18.08
CA ASP A 219 -12.73 13.06 19.36
C ASP A 219 -11.27 13.52 19.20
N GLU A 220 -11.03 14.83 19.27
CA GLU A 220 -9.70 15.43 19.07
C GLU A 220 -8.66 14.98 20.09
N GLU A 221 -9.05 14.71 21.35
CA GLU A 221 -8.12 14.22 22.38
C GLU A 221 -7.66 12.79 22.03
N LYS A 222 -8.58 11.90 21.74
CA LYS A 222 -8.28 10.53 21.33
C LYS A 222 -7.50 10.46 20.02
N LYS A 223 -7.79 11.37 19.10
CA LYS A 223 -7.06 11.49 17.83
C LYS A 223 -5.61 11.87 18.06
N ASN A 224 -5.36 12.86 18.94
CA ASN A 224 -4.01 13.25 19.30
C ASN A 224 -3.25 12.10 19.97
N ASP A 225 -3.89 11.38 20.90
CA ASP A 225 -3.30 10.21 21.56
C ASP A 225 -2.92 9.11 20.55
N GLN A 226 -3.78 8.83 19.57
CA GLN A 226 -3.48 7.86 18.51
C GLN A 226 -2.33 8.31 17.61
N ILE A 227 -2.26 9.59 17.24
CA ILE A 227 -1.14 10.13 16.45
C ILE A 227 0.17 10.05 17.26
N GLU A 228 0.15 10.28 18.56
CA GLU A 228 1.33 10.14 19.40
C GLU A 228 1.75 8.68 19.57
N GLU A 229 0.82 7.72 19.57
CA GLU A 229 1.16 6.31 19.58
C GLU A 229 1.82 5.88 18.26
N GLU A 230 1.31 6.36 17.12
CA GLU A 230 1.96 6.16 15.81
C GLU A 230 3.37 6.81 15.77
N ARG A 231 3.54 7.97 16.42
CA ARG A 231 4.85 8.61 16.57
C ARG A 231 5.81 7.76 17.39
N ARG A 232 5.35 7.19 18.49
CA ARG A 232 6.16 6.24 19.29
C ARG A 232 6.55 5.02 18.48
N LEU A 233 5.65 4.49 17.66
CA LEU A 233 5.93 3.37 16.78
C LEU A 233 7.01 3.71 15.76
N MET A 234 6.94 4.89 15.13
CA MET A 234 7.99 5.38 14.22
C MET A 234 9.32 5.56 14.94
N TYR A 235 9.31 6.09 16.18
CA TYR A 235 10.51 6.20 17.02
C TYR A 235 11.12 4.82 17.31
N VAL A 236 10.29 3.84 17.68
CA VAL A 236 10.76 2.46 17.89
C VAL A 236 11.43 1.92 16.63
N ALA A 237 10.83 2.11 15.45
CA ALA A 237 11.42 1.65 14.19
C ALA A 237 12.78 2.33 13.90
N ILE A 238 12.90 3.63 14.15
CA ILE A 238 14.16 4.38 13.98
C ILE A 238 15.25 3.86 14.91
N THR A 239 14.91 3.60 16.17
CA THR A 239 15.87 3.13 17.17
C THR A 239 16.28 1.67 17.02
N ARG A 240 15.76 0.96 16.02
CA ARG A 240 16.24 -0.41 15.68
C ARG A 240 17.52 -0.38 14.87
N ALA A 241 17.93 0.76 14.35
CA ALA A 241 19.17 0.92 13.59
C ALA A 241 20.36 1.14 14.52
N GLU A 242 21.37 0.28 14.42
CA GLU A 242 22.66 0.44 15.12
C GLU A 242 23.58 1.41 14.37
N GLU A 243 23.66 1.31 13.04
CA GLU A 243 24.59 2.07 12.22
C GLU A 243 23.89 3.00 11.24
N ASN A 244 22.98 2.48 10.43
CA ASN A 244 22.39 3.24 9.33
C ASN A 244 20.86 3.11 9.28
N ILE A 245 20.21 4.23 9.00
CA ILE A 245 18.76 4.27 8.75
C ILE A 245 18.47 4.96 7.42
N CYS A 246 17.58 4.36 6.62
CA CYS A 246 17.03 4.95 5.42
C CYS A 246 15.50 5.01 5.53
N ILE A 247 14.91 6.19 5.34
CA ILE A 247 13.46 6.37 5.36
C ILE A 247 13.01 6.78 3.97
N SER A 248 12.19 5.98 3.32
CA SER A 248 11.66 6.24 1.99
C SER A 248 10.20 6.67 2.01
N SER A 249 9.88 7.63 1.16
CA SER A 249 8.53 8.17 0.99
C SER A 249 8.29 8.37 -0.51
N PRO A 250 7.49 7.51 -1.17
CA PRO A 250 7.14 7.69 -2.56
C PRO A 250 6.33 8.98 -2.78
N ILE A 251 6.50 9.60 -3.93
CA ILE A 251 5.75 10.80 -4.32
C ILE A 251 4.37 10.41 -4.88
N ASN A 252 4.31 9.27 -5.55
CA ASN A 252 3.08 8.75 -6.15
C ASN A 252 2.82 7.32 -5.68
N LYS A 253 1.56 6.99 -5.43
CA LYS A 253 1.06 5.64 -5.11
C LYS A 253 -0.19 5.38 -5.95
N TYR A 254 -0.20 4.30 -6.75
CA TYR A 254 -1.31 3.94 -7.67
C TYR A 254 -1.75 5.10 -8.56
N GLY A 255 -0.78 5.84 -9.14
CA GLY A 255 -1.04 6.99 -10.01
C GLY A 255 -1.51 8.26 -9.29
N LYS A 256 -1.70 8.25 -7.98
CA LYS A 256 -2.09 9.41 -7.18
C LYS A 256 -0.89 9.97 -6.41
N ARG A 257 -0.79 11.30 -6.33
CA ARG A 257 0.22 11.96 -5.51
C ARG A 257 -0.08 11.75 -4.04
N VAL A 258 0.94 11.36 -3.26
CA VAL A 258 0.85 11.17 -1.81
C VAL A 258 1.79 12.10 -1.06
N SER A 259 1.37 12.52 0.13
CA SER A 259 2.16 13.40 0.99
C SER A 259 3.15 12.59 1.81
N LYS A 260 4.33 13.16 2.05
CA LYS A 260 5.30 12.62 2.98
C LYS A 260 4.74 12.63 4.39
N SER A 261 5.11 11.65 5.20
CA SER A 261 4.76 11.57 6.61
C SER A 261 5.20 12.82 7.38
N ARG A 262 4.31 13.36 8.22
CA ARG A 262 4.62 14.45 9.16
C ARG A 262 5.77 14.08 10.09
N PHE A 263 5.91 12.82 10.48
CA PHE A 263 6.99 12.37 11.35
C PHE A 263 8.37 12.49 10.67
N VAL A 264 8.43 12.30 9.36
CA VAL A 264 9.68 12.53 8.60
C VAL A 264 10.01 14.02 8.51
N GLU A 265 9.00 14.88 8.40
CA GLU A 265 9.22 16.33 8.45
C GLU A 265 9.65 16.77 9.84
N ASP A 266 9.10 16.18 10.90
CA ASP A 266 9.50 16.47 12.29
C ASP A 266 10.97 16.10 12.56
N ILE A 267 11.45 14.97 12.03
CA ILE A 267 12.88 14.58 12.12
C ILE A 267 13.79 15.61 11.44
N LYS A 268 13.32 16.25 10.37
CA LYS A 268 14.05 17.29 9.65
C LYS A 268 13.89 18.68 10.26
N ALA A 269 12.90 18.87 11.12
CA ALA A 269 12.70 20.15 11.79
C ALA A 269 13.91 20.45 12.68
N PRO A 270 14.39 21.70 12.71
CA PRO A 270 15.45 22.10 13.63
C PRO A 270 14.98 21.91 15.06
N THR A 271 15.84 21.34 15.89
CA THR A 271 15.56 21.18 17.32
C THR A 271 15.43 22.54 17.97
N LYS A 272 14.73 22.61 19.11
CA LYS A 272 14.66 23.85 19.89
C LYS A 272 16.07 24.37 20.22
N LYS A 273 17.01 23.47 20.53
CA LYS A 273 18.42 23.80 20.78
C LYS A 273 19.10 24.45 19.59
N GLU A 274 18.86 23.96 18.38
CA GLU A 274 19.39 24.53 17.13
C GLU A 274 18.77 25.91 16.85
N MET A 275 17.45 26.06 17.08
CA MET A 275 16.77 27.35 16.93
C MET A 275 17.26 28.38 17.97
N ASP A 276 17.45 27.96 19.22
CA ASP A 276 17.94 28.82 20.32
C ASP A 276 19.44 29.13 20.17
N SER A 277 20.20 28.25 19.45
CA SER A 277 21.64 28.50 19.21
C SER A 277 21.92 29.68 18.29
N ILE A 278 20.92 30.15 17.54
CA ILE A 278 21.02 31.31 16.66
C ILE A 278 20.57 32.56 17.44
N THR A 279 21.52 33.47 17.65
CA THR A 279 21.31 34.70 18.45
C THR A 279 21.69 35.96 17.66
N ILE A 280 21.22 37.12 18.13
CA ILE A 280 21.61 38.40 17.55
C ILE A 280 23.12 38.56 17.73
N GLY A 281 23.82 39.00 16.67
CA GLY A 281 25.26 39.15 16.63
C GLY A 281 26.00 37.96 16.03
N ASP A 282 25.33 36.80 15.87
CA ASP A 282 25.96 35.65 15.25
C ASP A 282 26.30 35.87 13.77
N ARG A 283 27.50 35.43 13.43
CA ARG A 283 27.91 35.33 12.01
C ARG A 283 27.37 34.04 11.43
N ILE A 284 26.71 34.15 10.27
CA ILE A 284 26.14 33.03 9.57
C ILE A 284 26.58 33.03 8.12
N TYR A 285 26.59 31.85 7.52
CA TYR A 285 26.72 31.67 6.08
C TYR A 285 25.40 31.23 5.48
N HIS A 286 24.97 31.90 4.41
CA HIS A 286 23.79 31.57 3.65
C HIS A 286 24.20 31.08 2.25
N LYS A 287 23.68 29.93 1.81
CA LYS A 287 24.04 29.31 0.52
C LYS A 287 24.00 30.29 -0.66
N LYS A 288 23.01 31.17 -0.72
CA LYS A 288 22.83 32.13 -1.81
C LYS A 288 23.49 33.49 -1.51
N PHE A 289 23.36 34.01 -0.30
CA PHE A 289 23.77 35.39 0.04
C PHE A 289 25.12 35.48 0.74
N LYS A 290 25.77 34.32 0.96
CA LYS A 290 27.09 34.20 1.59
C LYS A 290 27.09 34.64 3.06
N GLU A 291 28.11 35.33 3.50
CA GLU A 291 28.25 35.75 4.90
C GLU A 291 27.31 36.90 5.29
N GLY A 292 26.79 36.83 6.51
CA GLY A 292 25.96 37.84 7.09
C GLY A 292 25.96 37.79 8.61
N ILE A 293 25.40 38.80 9.27
CA ILE A 293 25.29 38.92 10.72
C ILE A 293 23.81 39.06 11.08
N ILE A 294 23.36 38.31 12.07
CA ILE A 294 21.99 38.41 12.57
C ILE A 294 21.85 39.70 13.37
N VAL A 295 21.02 40.62 12.91
CA VAL A 295 20.80 41.94 13.54
C VAL A 295 19.52 42.02 14.33
N GLU A 296 18.54 41.12 14.05
CA GLU A 296 17.25 41.08 14.74
C GLU A 296 16.69 39.65 14.75
N LYS A 297 16.01 39.26 15.85
CA LYS A 297 15.34 37.98 15.97
C LYS A 297 14.02 38.15 16.72
N ASN A 298 12.90 37.82 16.03
CA ASN A 298 11.54 37.84 16.58
C ASN A 298 10.88 36.48 16.29
N GLY A 299 10.83 35.59 17.29
CA GLY A 299 10.33 34.23 17.11
C GLY A 299 11.12 33.50 16.01
N ASP A 300 10.41 33.02 14.98
CA ASP A 300 10.99 32.35 13.83
C ASP A 300 11.53 33.34 12.76
N SER A 301 11.31 34.63 12.89
CA SER A 301 11.82 35.64 11.97
C SER A 301 13.19 36.15 12.42
N ILE A 302 14.15 36.09 11.51
CA ILE A 302 15.50 36.66 11.72
C ILE A 302 15.80 37.67 10.61
N LYS A 303 16.37 38.79 10.99
CA LYS A 303 16.90 39.79 10.03
C LYS A 303 18.40 39.64 9.97
N ILE A 304 18.93 39.46 8.80
CA ILE A 304 20.35 39.25 8.56
C ILE A 304 20.88 40.37 7.70
N ARG A 305 21.95 40.96 8.14
CA ARG A 305 22.74 41.96 7.39
C ARG A 305 23.76 41.24 6.54
N PHE A 306 23.55 41.26 5.23
CA PHE A 306 24.51 40.81 4.24
C PHE A 306 25.31 41.98 3.66
N LYS A 307 26.30 41.68 2.82
CA LYS A 307 27.13 42.75 2.21
C LYS A 307 26.31 43.68 1.30
N ASP A 308 25.27 43.20 0.67
CA ASP A 308 24.45 43.95 -0.28
C ASP A 308 23.27 44.68 0.40
N ARG A 309 22.59 44.02 1.32
CA ARG A 309 21.43 44.57 2.07
C ARG A 309 20.99 43.66 3.21
N ASP A 310 20.14 44.24 4.06
CA ASP A 310 19.44 43.48 5.10
C ASP A 310 18.31 42.64 4.51
N ARG A 311 18.12 41.38 4.99
CA ARG A 311 17.05 40.48 4.58
C ARG A 311 16.37 39.85 5.80
N ALA A 312 15.04 39.87 5.78
CA ALA A 312 14.24 39.09 6.73
C ALA A 312 14.02 37.67 6.20
N LEU A 313 14.36 36.69 6.99
CA LEU A 313 14.24 35.27 6.65
C LEU A 313 13.55 34.51 7.79
N ASN A 314 12.89 33.42 7.48
CA ASN A 314 12.36 32.50 8.49
C ASN A 314 13.47 31.53 8.93
N SER A 315 13.91 31.61 10.17
CA SER A 315 15.02 30.82 10.73
C SER A 315 14.71 29.32 10.70
N LYS A 316 13.48 28.94 11.04
CA LYS A 316 13.03 27.56 11.02
C LYS A 316 13.12 26.97 9.61
N VAL A 317 12.63 27.69 8.60
CA VAL A 317 12.74 27.26 7.19
C VAL A 317 14.20 27.18 6.74
N CYS A 318 15.02 28.15 7.10
CA CYS A 318 16.43 28.20 6.71
C CYS A 318 17.24 27.06 7.35
N LEU A 319 17.00 26.73 8.60
CA LEU A 319 17.65 25.60 9.29
C LEU A 319 17.15 24.26 8.76
N THR A 320 15.83 24.08 8.64
CA THR A 320 15.23 22.85 8.09
C THR A 320 15.79 22.51 6.71
N LYS A 321 15.93 23.52 5.84
CA LYS A 321 16.47 23.36 4.49
C LYS A 321 18.00 23.39 4.45
N ARG A 322 18.65 23.56 5.61
CA ARG A 322 20.11 23.74 5.73
C ARG A 322 20.64 24.77 4.74
N ILE A 323 19.97 25.94 4.69
CA ILE A 323 20.34 27.06 3.84
C ILE A 323 21.28 28.01 4.58
N ILE A 324 21.20 28.04 5.91
CA ILE A 324 22.07 28.81 6.80
C ILE A 324 22.75 27.91 7.82
N TRP A 325 23.95 28.29 8.23
CA TRP A 325 24.69 27.73 9.37
C TRP A 325 25.57 28.79 10.01
N LYS A 326 25.84 28.64 11.30
CA LYS A 326 26.73 29.49 12.09
C LYS A 326 28.18 29.25 11.68
N ILE A 327 28.99 30.32 11.56
CA ILE A 327 30.41 30.29 11.21
C ILE A 327 31.25 30.96 12.32
#